data_e5f41399ddae9e947b436a2101f7ff65
#
_entry.id   e5f41399ddae9e947b436a2101f7ff65
#
_cell.length_a   1.000
_cell.length_b   1.000
_cell.length_c   1.000
_cell.angle_alpha   90.00
_cell.angle_beta   90.00
_cell.angle_gamma   90.00
#
_symmetry.space_group_name_H-M   'P 1'
#
loop_
_entity.id
_entity.type
_entity.pdbx_description
1 polymer ?
#
loop_
_entity_poly.entity_id
_entity_poly.type
_entity_poly.pdbx_seq_one_letter_code
_entity_poly.pdbx_strand_id
1 'polypeptide(L)'
;ASQLPYIDKVLFVVDRKDLDYQTMKEYDRFEKGAANSNTSTTILKRQLENPEAHIIITTIQKLATFIKKNPGHEVYQKHVVIIFDECHRSQFGDMHQRIVKKFKRYHIFGFTGTPIFAENASNCGKFDLRTRAQAFGDKLHSYTIVDAINDGNVLPFRIDYINTVKEKDGTKDSK
;
A
#
# COMPACT_ATOMS: atom_id res chain seq x y z
N ALA A 1 5.76 4.30 -15.37
CA ALA A 1 6.22 2.90 -15.42
C ALA A 1 5.57 2.15 -16.59
N SER A 2 4.25 2.27 -16.79
CA SER A 2 3.52 1.55 -17.87
C SER A 2 4.00 1.86 -19.29
N GLN A 3 4.67 2.98 -19.52
CA GLN A 3 5.24 3.38 -20.82
C GLN A 3 6.68 2.88 -21.04
N LEU A 4 7.29 2.27 -20.05
CA LEU A 4 8.64 1.72 -20.17
C LEU A 4 8.60 0.38 -20.90
N PRO A 5 9.37 0.22 -22.01
CA PRO A 5 9.25 -0.95 -22.89
C PRO A 5 9.66 -2.27 -22.24
N TYR A 6 10.36 -2.22 -21.13
CA TYR A 6 10.79 -3.40 -20.37
C TYR A 6 9.87 -3.78 -19.20
N ILE A 7 8.81 -2.99 -18.94
CA ILE A 7 7.82 -3.28 -17.91
C ILE A 7 6.58 -3.90 -18.56
N ASP A 8 6.28 -5.12 -18.20
CA ASP A 8 5.14 -5.86 -18.73
C ASP A 8 3.83 -5.45 -18.06
N LYS A 9 3.86 -5.23 -16.73
CA LYS A 9 2.66 -4.92 -15.93
C LYS A 9 2.97 -3.97 -14.79
N VAL A 10 2.01 -3.12 -14.48
CA VAL A 10 1.98 -2.30 -13.27
C VAL A 10 0.79 -2.74 -12.41
N LEU A 11 1.07 -3.25 -11.22
CA LEU A 11 0.07 -3.70 -10.27
C LEU A 11 -0.09 -2.64 -9.18
N PHE A 12 -1.23 -1.98 -9.13
CA PHE A 12 -1.58 -1.08 -8.03
C PHE A 12 -2.41 -1.83 -7.00
N VAL A 13 -1.82 -2.02 -5.83
CA VAL A 13 -2.36 -2.89 -4.77
C VAL A 13 -2.83 -2.04 -3.61
N VAL A 14 -4.13 -2.01 -3.40
CA VAL A 14 -4.81 -1.22 -2.36
C VAL A 14 -5.40 -2.13 -1.27
N ASP A 15 -5.71 -1.57 -0.12
CA ASP A 15 -6.53 -2.26 0.87
C ASP A 15 -8.00 -2.26 0.42
N ARG A 16 -8.74 -3.28 0.84
CA ARG A 16 -10.14 -3.50 0.46
C ARG A 16 -11.07 -2.30 0.73
N LYS A 17 -10.73 -1.50 1.75
CA LYS A 17 -11.55 -0.36 2.18
C LYS A 17 -11.40 0.86 1.27
N ASP A 18 -10.31 0.95 0.53
CA ASP A 18 -9.95 2.15 -0.23
C ASP A 18 -10.37 2.07 -1.71
N LEU A 19 -10.98 0.94 -2.13
CA LEU A 19 -11.61 0.79 -3.44
C LEU A 19 -13.04 1.32 -3.43
N ASP A 20 -13.20 2.61 -3.21
CA ASP A 20 -14.49 3.26 -3.41
C ASP A 20 -14.73 3.58 -4.90
N TYR A 21 -15.97 3.95 -5.21
CA TYR A 21 -16.38 4.27 -6.57
C TYR A 21 -15.60 5.46 -7.16
N GLN A 22 -15.25 6.45 -6.34
CA GLN A 22 -14.53 7.65 -6.80
C GLN A 22 -13.08 7.31 -7.15
N THR A 23 -12.40 6.57 -6.29
CA THR A 23 -11.05 6.08 -6.53
C THR A 23 -10.98 5.27 -7.82
N MET A 24 -11.93 4.35 -8.04
CA MET A 24 -12.01 3.56 -9.27
C MET A 24 -12.21 4.44 -10.51
N LYS A 25 -13.04 5.46 -10.42
CA LYS A 25 -13.31 6.38 -11.53
C LYS A 25 -12.09 7.22 -11.90
N GLU A 26 -11.30 7.64 -10.92
CA GLU A 26 -10.04 8.35 -11.19
C GLU A 26 -9.02 7.46 -11.90
N TYR A 27 -8.90 6.20 -11.48
CA TYR A 27 -7.99 5.26 -12.14
C TYR A 27 -8.42 4.89 -13.57
N ASP A 28 -9.72 4.80 -13.84
CA ASP A 28 -10.24 4.59 -15.20
C ASP A 28 -9.93 5.74 -16.17
N ARG A 29 -9.65 6.94 -15.63
CA ARG A 29 -9.16 8.07 -16.44
C ARG A 29 -7.74 7.88 -16.93
N PHE A 30 -6.90 7.17 -16.19
CA PHE A 30 -5.52 6.90 -16.60
C PHE A 30 -5.41 5.76 -17.61
N GLU A 31 -6.19 4.71 -17.42
CA GLU A 31 -6.26 3.58 -18.35
C GLU A 31 -7.67 2.97 -18.28
N LYS A 32 -8.40 3.07 -19.37
CA LYS A 32 -9.79 2.61 -19.46
C LYS A 32 -9.88 1.11 -19.21
N GLY A 33 -10.64 0.71 -18.19
CA GLY A 33 -10.81 -0.69 -17.79
C GLY A 33 -9.78 -1.20 -16.77
N ALA A 34 -8.81 -0.37 -16.34
CA ALA A 34 -7.85 -0.72 -15.28
C ALA A 34 -8.56 -0.94 -13.93
N ALA A 35 -9.55 -0.10 -13.65
CA ALA A 35 -10.31 -0.11 -12.40
C ALA A 35 -11.60 -0.93 -12.46
N ASN A 36 -11.69 -1.91 -13.36
CA ASN A 36 -12.85 -2.79 -13.34
C ASN A 36 -13.06 -3.34 -11.93
N SER A 37 -14.28 -3.15 -11.40
CA SER A 37 -14.68 -3.59 -10.07
C SER A 37 -14.46 -5.09 -9.94
N ASN A 38 -13.24 -5.45 -9.56
CA ASN A 38 -12.79 -6.82 -9.46
C ASN A 38 -13.47 -7.50 -8.27
N THR A 39 -14.72 -7.85 -8.43
CA THR A 39 -15.43 -8.68 -7.46
C THR A 39 -14.87 -10.11 -7.40
N SER A 40 -14.09 -10.54 -8.40
CA SER A 40 -13.65 -11.92 -8.57
C SER A 40 -12.15 -12.04 -8.91
N THR A 41 -11.48 -13.05 -8.32
CA THR A 41 -10.10 -13.45 -8.70
C THR A 41 -10.01 -13.92 -10.16
N THR A 42 -11.12 -14.33 -10.77
CA THR A 42 -11.20 -14.74 -12.18
C THR A 42 -10.97 -13.55 -13.12
N ILE A 43 -11.53 -12.38 -12.77
CA ILE A 43 -11.33 -11.15 -13.55
C ILE A 43 -9.87 -10.71 -13.43
N LEU A 44 -9.30 -10.73 -12.20
CA LEU A 44 -7.89 -10.43 -12.01
C LEU A 44 -7.00 -11.33 -12.85
N LYS A 45 -7.28 -12.64 -12.90
CA LYS A 45 -6.55 -13.60 -13.74
C LYS A 45 -6.60 -13.19 -15.21
N ARG A 46 -7.79 -12.90 -15.74
CA ARG A 46 -7.98 -12.47 -17.14
C ARG A 46 -7.21 -11.18 -17.45
N GLN A 47 -7.19 -10.21 -16.55
CA GLN A 47 -6.40 -8.97 -16.72
C GLN A 47 -4.90 -9.24 -16.72
N LEU A 48 -4.42 -10.12 -15.83
CA LEU A 48 -3.00 -10.50 -15.80
C LEU A 48 -2.56 -11.24 -17.06
N GLU A 49 -3.45 -11.99 -17.68
CA GLU A 49 -3.22 -12.72 -18.94
C GLU A 49 -3.35 -11.82 -20.18
N ASN A 50 -4.16 -10.76 -20.13
CA ASN A 50 -4.36 -9.85 -21.25
C ASN A 50 -3.11 -9.02 -21.54
N PRO A 51 -2.48 -9.13 -22.72
CA PRO A 51 -1.28 -8.35 -23.05
C PRO A 51 -1.54 -6.84 -23.08
N GLU A 52 -2.73 -6.39 -23.45
CA GLU A 52 -3.08 -4.97 -23.55
C GLU A 52 -3.34 -4.30 -22.18
N ALA A 53 -3.58 -5.07 -21.14
CA ALA A 53 -3.82 -4.52 -19.81
C ALA A 53 -2.49 -4.25 -19.12
N HIS A 54 -1.94 -3.05 -19.26
CA HIS A 54 -0.67 -2.66 -18.65
C HIS A 54 -0.80 -2.27 -17.18
N ILE A 55 -1.87 -1.58 -16.81
CA ILE A 55 -2.15 -1.16 -15.43
C ILE A 55 -3.29 -2.00 -14.86
N ILE A 56 -3.08 -2.61 -13.71
CA ILE A 56 -4.07 -3.47 -13.05
C ILE A 56 -4.21 -3.03 -11.60
N ILE A 57 -5.42 -2.69 -11.21
CA ILE A 57 -5.75 -2.30 -9.83
C ILE A 57 -6.39 -3.49 -9.14
N THR A 58 -5.88 -3.84 -7.98
CA THR A 58 -6.39 -4.98 -7.21
C THR A 58 -6.25 -4.75 -5.72
N THR A 59 -6.93 -5.56 -4.92
CA THR A 59 -6.70 -5.58 -3.49
C THR A 59 -5.62 -6.58 -3.10
N ILE A 60 -4.94 -6.33 -1.99
CA ILE A 60 -3.92 -7.24 -1.46
C ILE A 60 -4.48 -8.66 -1.22
N GLN A 61 -5.73 -8.76 -0.75
CA GLN A 61 -6.40 -10.03 -0.49
C GLN A 61 -6.68 -10.82 -1.77
N LYS A 62 -7.10 -10.13 -2.85
CA LYS A 62 -7.34 -10.77 -4.14
C LYS A 62 -6.06 -11.25 -4.77
N LEU A 63 -5.01 -10.43 -4.74
CA LEU A 63 -3.70 -10.81 -5.25
C LEU A 63 -3.14 -12.01 -4.48
N ALA A 64 -3.21 -12.01 -3.15
CA ALA A 64 -2.79 -13.14 -2.32
C ALA A 64 -3.59 -14.42 -2.62
N THR A 65 -4.91 -14.30 -2.84
CA THR A 65 -5.78 -15.42 -3.21
C THR A 65 -5.45 -15.94 -4.60
N PHE A 66 -5.19 -15.05 -5.56
CA PHE A 66 -4.77 -15.41 -6.90
C PHE A 66 -3.46 -16.20 -6.86
N ILE A 67 -2.46 -15.73 -6.13
CA ILE A 67 -1.15 -16.39 -5.96
C ILE A 67 -1.32 -17.80 -5.37
N LYS A 68 -2.18 -17.94 -4.35
CA LYS A 68 -2.47 -19.24 -3.73
C LYS A 68 -3.11 -20.23 -4.71
N LYS A 69 -4.04 -19.75 -5.54
CA LYS A 69 -4.79 -20.60 -6.50
C LYS A 69 -4.01 -20.91 -7.78
N ASN A 70 -3.03 -20.08 -8.14
CA ASN A 70 -2.29 -20.18 -9.39
C ASN A 70 -0.77 -20.14 -9.13
N PRO A 71 -0.17 -21.15 -8.48
CA PRO A 71 1.21 -21.09 -8.01
C PRO A 71 2.27 -21.07 -9.13
N GLY A 72 1.93 -21.52 -10.34
CA GLY A 72 2.81 -21.59 -11.51
C GLY A 72 2.45 -20.61 -12.64
N HIS A 73 1.68 -19.55 -12.35
CA HIS A 73 1.22 -18.63 -13.38
C HIS A 73 2.38 -17.87 -14.05
N GLU A 74 2.30 -17.69 -15.36
CA GLU A 74 3.37 -17.05 -16.18
C GLU A 74 3.69 -15.62 -15.77
N VAL A 75 2.72 -14.87 -15.18
CA VAL A 75 2.92 -13.49 -14.73
C VAL A 75 4.07 -13.34 -13.74
N TYR A 76 4.43 -14.39 -13.01
CA TYR A 76 5.54 -14.35 -12.05
C TYR A 76 6.92 -14.29 -12.72
N GLN A 77 7.00 -14.56 -14.01
CA GLN A 77 8.21 -14.44 -14.82
C GLN A 77 8.32 -13.08 -15.51
N LYS A 78 7.19 -12.36 -15.64
CA LYS A 78 7.12 -11.04 -16.26
C LYS A 78 7.80 -9.99 -15.38
N HIS A 79 8.24 -8.90 -16.01
CA HIS A 79 8.80 -7.76 -15.30
C HIS A 79 7.67 -6.84 -14.84
N VAL A 80 7.45 -6.80 -13.54
CA VAL A 80 6.31 -6.08 -12.96
C VAL A 80 6.74 -4.97 -12.02
N VAL A 81 5.97 -3.90 -12.01
CA VAL A 81 6.03 -2.86 -10.97
C VAL A 81 4.85 -3.08 -10.03
N ILE A 82 5.12 -3.19 -8.75
CA ILE A 82 4.10 -3.39 -7.71
C ILE A 82 4.08 -2.16 -6.83
N ILE A 83 2.95 -1.47 -6.80
CA ILE A 83 2.74 -0.26 -6.02
C ILE A 83 1.74 -0.59 -4.91
N PHE A 84 2.13 -0.43 -3.67
CA PHE A 84 1.26 -0.63 -2.52
C PHE A 84 0.81 0.70 -1.95
N ASP A 85 -0.50 0.87 -1.84
CA ASP A 85 -1.09 1.97 -1.13
C ASP A 85 -1.35 1.59 0.34
N GLU A 86 -1.33 2.59 1.23
CA GLU A 86 -1.50 2.42 2.68
C GLU A 86 -0.64 1.29 3.28
N CYS A 87 0.62 1.22 2.85
CA CYS A 87 1.55 0.12 3.14
C CYS A 87 1.91 -0.02 4.64
N HIS A 88 1.36 0.84 5.52
CA HIS A 88 1.58 0.80 6.97
C HIS A 88 0.68 -0.21 7.72
N ARG A 89 -0.37 -0.72 7.10
CA ARG A 89 -1.36 -1.57 7.77
C ARG A 89 -0.78 -2.93 8.16
N SER A 90 -1.19 -3.46 9.31
CA SER A 90 -0.63 -4.67 9.95
C SER A 90 -0.76 -5.95 9.11
N GLN A 91 -1.81 -6.07 8.31
CA GLN A 91 -2.02 -7.23 7.42
C GLN A 91 -1.07 -7.26 6.22
N PHE A 92 -0.32 -6.18 6.03
CA PHE A 92 0.58 -6.01 4.90
C PHE A 92 1.80 -6.96 4.96
N GLY A 93 2.41 -7.16 6.12
CA GLY A 93 3.69 -7.86 6.25
C GLY A 93 3.72 -9.27 5.66
N ASP A 94 2.81 -10.15 6.08
CA ASP A 94 2.78 -11.54 5.62
C ASP A 94 2.35 -11.66 4.15
N MET A 95 1.35 -10.87 3.74
CA MET A 95 0.86 -10.89 2.37
C MET A 95 1.90 -10.30 1.41
N HIS A 96 2.56 -9.22 1.80
CA HIS A 96 3.67 -8.63 1.07
C HIS A 96 4.77 -9.67 0.81
N GLN A 97 5.24 -10.37 1.84
CA GLN A 97 6.27 -11.39 1.69
C GLN A 97 5.86 -12.51 0.73
N ARG A 98 4.60 -12.96 0.78
CA ARG A 98 4.07 -13.98 -0.13
C ARG A 98 4.05 -13.48 -1.58
N ILE A 99 3.69 -12.22 -1.80
CA ILE A 99 3.65 -11.60 -3.13
C ILE A 99 5.07 -11.50 -3.68
N VAL A 100 5.99 -10.88 -2.95
CA VAL A 100 7.38 -10.64 -3.43
C VAL A 100 8.13 -11.96 -3.69
N LYS A 101 7.90 -13.00 -2.88
CA LYS A 101 8.53 -14.32 -3.08
C LYS A 101 8.12 -15.00 -4.39
N LYS A 102 7.00 -14.62 -4.98
CA LYS A 102 6.49 -15.24 -6.21
C LYS A 102 6.99 -14.57 -7.48
N PHE A 103 7.09 -13.26 -7.48
CA PHE A 103 7.56 -12.51 -8.65
C PHE A 103 9.09 -12.55 -8.73
N LYS A 104 9.64 -12.89 -9.90
CA LYS A 104 11.09 -13.01 -10.09
C LYS A 104 11.75 -11.71 -10.52
N ARG A 105 11.06 -10.90 -11.29
CA ARG A 105 11.52 -9.62 -11.83
C ARG A 105 10.52 -8.54 -11.45
N TYR A 106 10.79 -7.79 -10.39
CA TYR A 106 9.87 -6.78 -9.91
C TYR A 106 10.58 -5.55 -9.34
N HIS A 107 9.90 -4.42 -9.42
CA HIS A 107 10.15 -3.24 -8.62
C HIS A 107 8.98 -3.04 -7.66
N ILE A 108 9.27 -2.56 -6.47
CA ILE A 108 8.25 -2.37 -5.44
C ILE A 108 8.30 -0.96 -4.89
N PHE A 109 7.14 -0.34 -4.76
CA PHE A 109 6.96 0.98 -4.16
C PHE A 109 5.86 0.92 -3.10
N GLY A 110 6.07 1.64 -2.00
CA GLY A 110 5.07 1.79 -0.94
C GLY A 110 4.71 3.25 -0.73
N PHE A 111 3.42 3.55 -0.70
CA PHE A 111 2.87 4.85 -0.34
C PHE A 111 2.20 4.75 1.02
N THR A 112 2.31 5.80 1.84
CA THR A 112 1.65 5.86 3.14
C THR A 112 1.58 7.28 3.67
N GLY A 113 0.43 7.66 4.20
CA GLY A 113 0.26 8.90 4.94
C GLY A 113 0.82 8.85 6.38
N THR A 114 1.05 7.65 6.92
CA THR A 114 1.52 7.44 8.29
C THR A 114 2.77 6.55 8.33
N PRO A 115 3.96 7.09 8.05
CA PRO A 115 5.17 6.31 8.12
C PRO A 115 5.47 5.85 9.57
N ILE A 116 5.71 4.53 9.77
CA ILE A 116 6.26 3.99 11.03
C ILE A 116 7.78 4.07 10.91
N PHE A 117 8.41 4.91 11.67
CA PHE A 117 9.86 4.96 11.77
C PHE A 117 10.36 3.85 12.70
N ALA A 118 11.64 3.45 12.54
CA ALA A 118 12.25 2.40 13.37
C ALA A 118 12.16 2.72 14.88
N GLU A 119 12.21 4.00 15.25
CA GLU A 119 12.08 4.50 16.61
C GLU A 119 10.73 4.21 17.25
N ASN A 120 9.68 4.08 16.45
CA ASN A 120 8.30 3.83 16.88
C ASN A 120 7.86 2.37 16.68
N ALA A 121 8.74 1.51 16.20
CA ALA A 121 8.49 0.07 16.11
C ALA A 121 8.56 -0.51 17.52
N SER A 122 7.43 -0.50 18.23
CA SER A 122 7.34 -1.06 19.57
C SER A 122 7.76 -2.52 19.54
N ASN A 123 8.53 -2.92 20.56
CA ASN A 123 8.90 -4.29 20.90
C ASN A 123 7.66 -5.16 21.28
N CYS A 124 6.62 -5.10 20.50
CA CYS A 124 5.44 -5.95 20.70
C CYS A 124 5.77 -7.34 20.15
N GLY A 125 6.16 -8.22 21.07
CA GLY A 125 6.71 -9.55 20.88
C GLY A 125 6.04 -10.36 19.78
N LYS A 126 6.89 -11.06 19.03
CA LYS A 126 6.65 -12.22 18.17
C LYS A 126 6.45 -12.03 16.67
N PHE A 127 6.45 -10.86 16.08
CA PHE A 127 6.64 -10.76 14.64
C PHE A 127 7.69 -9.70 14.35
N ASP A 128 8.71 -10.08 13.58
CA ASP A 128 9.63 -9.19 12.90
C ASP A 128 8.83 -8.11 12.17
N LEU A 129 8.51 -7.04 12.86
CA LEU A 129 8.09 -5.79 12.25
C LEU A 129 9.34 -5.25 11.54
N ARG A 130 9.63 -5.85 10.39
CA ARG A 130 10.62 -5.31 9.47
C ARG A 130 10.24 -3.87 9.26
N THR A 131 11.16 -2.99 9.58
CA THR A 131 11.00 -1.57 9.30
C THR A 131 10.62 -1.43 7.82
N ARG A 132 9.91 -0.37 7.44
CA ARG A 132 9.54 -0.14 6.05
C ARG A 132 10.74 -0.08 5.12
N ALA A 133 11.86 0.44 5.59
CA ALA A 133 13.12 0.41 4.88
C ALA A 133 13.52 -1.01 4.49
N GLN A 134 13.26 -2.01 5.32
CA GLN A 134 13.51 -3.42 5.00
C GLN A 134 12.52 -4.00 3.99
N ALA A 135 11.30 -3.46 3.91
CA ALA A 135 10.28 -3.94 2.99
C ALA A 135 10.31 -3.25 1.62
N PHE A 136 10.64 -1.97 1.58
CA PHE A 136 10.57 -1.12 0.38
C PHE A 136 11.89 -0.46 -0.01
N GLY A 137 12.94 -0.55 0.81
CA GLY A 137 14.19 0.18 0.61
C GLY A 137 14.12 1.62 1.14
N ASP A 138 14.92 2.50 0.54
CA ASP A 138 15.07 3.87 0.99
C ASP A 138 13.83 4.74 0.73
N LYS A 139 13.63 5.73 1.59
CA LYS A 139 12.61 6.75 1.40
C LYS A 139 12.96 7.63 0.20
N LEU A 140 12.14 7.58 -0.84
CA LEU A 140 12.37 8.33 -2.09
C LEU A 140 11.83 9.77 -2.00
N HIS A 141 10.69 9.97 -1.34
CA HIS A 141 10.01 11.26 -1.25
C HIS A 141 9.19 11.37 0.03
N SER A 142 9.00 12.61 0.47
CA SER A 142 8.12 12.95 1.60
C SER A 142 7.44 14.28 1.29
N TYR A 143 6.13 14.33 1.47
CA TYR A 143 5.32 15.54 1.39
C TYR A 143 4.53 15.65 2.69
N THR A 144 4.93 16.58 3.54
CA THR A 144 4.37 16.74 4.87
C THR A 144 3.21 17.74 4.88
N ILE A 145 2.48 17.81 6.00
CA ILE A 145 1.43 18.82 6.17
C ILE A 145 2.02 20.25 6.14
N VAL A 146 3.25 20.41 6.58
CA VAL A 146 3.96 21.69 6.51
C VAL A 146 4.21 22.10 5.07
N ASP A 147 4.66 21.15 4.24
CA ASP A 147 4.84 21.37 2.80
C ASP A 147 3.52 21.76 2.15
N ALA A 148 2.43 21.05 2.49
CA ALA A 148 1.10 21.28 1.97
C ALA A 148 0.53 22.66 2.36
N ILE A 149 0.82 23.15 3.57
CA ILE A 149 0.46 24.50 4.02
C ILE A 149 1.27 25.56 3.26
N ASN A 150 2.58 25.33 3.10
CA ASN A 150 3.44 26.26 2.36
C ASN A 150 3.05 26.39 0.89
N ASP A 151 2.62 25.28 0.28
CA ASP A 151 2.13 25.23 -1.10
C ASP A 151 0.69 25.75 -1.26
N GLY A 152 0.01 26.12 -0.15
CA GLY A 152 -1.37 26.59 -0.18
C GLY A 152 -2.42 25.50 -0.45
N ASN A 153 -2.04 24.23 -0.40
CA ASN A 153 -2.94 23.10 -0.60
C ASN A 153 -3.77 22.76 0.65
N VAL A 154 -3.29 23.17 1.83
CA VAL A 154 -3.96 23.00 3.12
C VAL A 154 -3.95 24.32 3.88
N LEU A 155 -5.04 24.66 4.53
CA LEU A 155 -5.10 25.85 5.39
C LEU A 155 -4.25 25.65 6.65
N PRO A 156 -3.55 26.70 7.13
CA PRO A 156 -2.85 26.63 8.40
C PRO A 156 -3.84 26.39 9.55
N PHE A 157 -3.42 25.64 10.54
CA PHE A 157 -4.22 25.33 11.72
C PHE A 157 -3.43 25.61 13.01
N ARG A 158 -4.17 25.85 14.09
CA ARG A 158 -3.62 26.02 15.43
C ARG A 158 -4.12 24.88 16.31
N ILE A 159 -3.25 24.34 17.15
CA ILE A 159 -3.60 23.33 18.13
C ILE A 159 -3.69 24.02 19.50
N ASP A 160 -4.87 24.02 20.10
CA ASP A 160 -5.07 24.48 21.47
C ASP A 160 -5.27 23.28 22.38
N TYR A 161 -4.40 23.14 23.40
CA TYR A 161 -4.50 22.07 24.39
C TYR A 161 -5.40 22.52 25.54
N ILE A 162 -6.49 21.79 25.78
CA ILE A 162 -7.41 22.05 26.89
C ILE A 162 -7.28 20.90 27.88
N ASN A 163 -6.74 21.18 29.07
CA ASN A 163 -6.70 20.22 30.18
C ASN A 163 -8.09 20.14 30.83
N THR A 164 -8.86 19.11 30.47
CA THR A 164 -10.21 18.87 31.02
C THR A 164 -10.21 18.03 32.29
N VAL A 165 -9.11 17.37 32.61
CA VAL A 165 -8.96 16.53 33.81
C VAL A 165 -7.91 17.17 34.73
N LYS A 166 -8.34 17.59 35.94
CA LYS A 166 -7.41 17.96 37.01
C LYS A 166 -6.89 16.66 37.62
N GLU A 167 -5.58 16.39 37.46
CA GLU A 167 -4.93 15.33 38.25
C GLU A 167 -5.16 15.62 39.75
N LYS A 168 -5.71 14.64 40.44
CA LYS A 168 -5.79 14.69 41.92
C LYS A 168 -4.42 14.37 42.46
N ASP A 169 -3.75 15.38 42.99
CA ASP A 169 -2.48 15.20 43.74
C ASP A 169 -2.70 14.08 44.78
N GLY A 170 -1.96 13.00 44.66
CA GLY A 170 -1.89 11.97 45.70
C GLY A 170 -2.39 10.56 45.38
N THR A 171 -2.69 10.21 44.13
CA THR A 171 -2.91 8.78 43.79
C THR A 171 -1.56 8.11 43.57
N LYS A 172 -1.07 7.42 44.64
CA LYS A 172 0.05 6.47 44.50
C LYS A 172 -0.42 5.33 43.61
N ASP A 173 0.29 5.04 42.54
CA ASP A 173 0.15 3.82 41.77
C ASP A 173 0.29 2.62 42.70
N SER A 174 -0.80 1.92 42.97
CA SER A 174 -0.75 0.60 43.56
C SER A 174 -0.32 -0.41 42.50
N LYS A 175 0.82 -1.02 42.76
CA LYS A 175 1.43 -2.10 41.99
C LYS A 175 0.48 -3.26 41.75
#